data_dd489e04aaca5f71f77e64a6cbc5a2ed
#
_entry.id   dd489e04aaca5f71f77e64a6cbc5a2ed
#
_cell.length_a   1.000
_cell.length_b   1.000
_cell.length_c   1.000
_cell.angle_alpha   90.00
_cell.angle_beta   90.00
_cell.angle_gamma   90.00
#
_symmetry.space_group_name_H-M   'P 1'
#
loop_
_entity.id
_entity.type
_entity.pdbx_description
1 polymer ?
#
loop_
_entity_poly.entity_id
_entity_poly.type
_entity_poly.pdbx_seq_one_letter_code
_entity_poly.pdbx_strand_id
1 'polypeptide(L)'
;MFPKERRKEILEIVNATGFATVDDLSKRFGVSVDSIRKDLKVLQREGKIKREYGGALRLEPESAATPDPAPSPTLESILADDEARADAGRRAVAARAWLEINDGDAIFLGVSRTNAYLADLIAAGDKRLIVTTNMIDVLQRLAGNPKVTALATGGYLNVLNNGFTGPACISLLEPLLFSKAFLGTCGIDLGTSAVLATTTDDGKVDDQVLKNASYRFLLADHEKFSIHSGCRWASISDFTAVITDSTDPNVLRAIAATGTPVLC
;
A
#
# COMPACT_ATOMS: atom_id res chain seq x y z
N MET A 1 -10.04 -4.54 -35.56
CA MET A 1 -11.31 -4.97 -34.89
C MET A 1 -12.01 -3.75 -34.32
N PHE A 2 -13.31 -3.60 -34.56
CA PHE A 2 -14.10 -2.49 -34.03
C PHE A 2 -14.37 -2.64 -32.53
N PRO A 3 -14.45 -1.53 -31.75
CA PRO A 3 -14.62 -1.60 -30.30
C PRO A 3 -15.85 -2.38 -29.81
N LYS A 4 -16.94 -2.39 -30.59
CA LYS A 4 -18.16 -3.12 -30.26
C LYS A 4 -17.99 -4.64 -30.38
N GLU A 5 -17.27 -5.11 -31.38
CA GLU A 5 -16.95 -6.54 -31.59
C GLU A 5 -15.96 -6.99 -30.51
N ARG A 6 -14.92 -6.21 -30.25
CA ARG A 6 -13.94 -6.51 -29.22
C ARG A 6 -14.58 -6.66 -27.83
N ARG A 7 -15.52 -5.79 -27.46
CA ARG A 7 -16.25 -5.91 -26.20
C ARG A 7 -17.08 -7.18 -26.09
N LYS A 8 -17.66 -7.63 -27.21
CA LYS A 8 -18.39 -8.90 -27.24
C LYS A 8 -17.46 -10.09 -26.96
N GLU A 9 -16.31 -10.14 -27.62
CA GLU A 9 -15.31 -11.18 -27.38
C GLU A 9 -14.69 -11.13 -25.99
N ILE A 10 -14.43 -9.92 -25.44
CA ILE A 10 -13.98 -9.75 -24.06
C ILE A 10 -15.00 -10.36 -23.08
N LEU A 11 -16.28 -10.11 -23.29
CA LEU A 11 -17.34 -10.65 -22.45
C LEU A 11 -17.41 -12.18 -22.54
N GLU A 12 -17.26 -12.75 -23.75
CA GLU A 12 -17.22 -14.20 -23.94
C GLU A 12 -16.02 -14.84 -23.22
N ILE A 13 -14.84 -14.21 -23.28
CA ILE A 13 -13.64 -14.67 -22.57
C ILE A 13 -13.88 -14.64 -21.06
N VAL A 14 -14.34 -13.50 -20.52
CA VAL A 14 -14.59 -13.33 -19.09
C VAL A 14 -15.63 -14.34 -18.59
N ASN A 15 -16.68 -14.59 -19.36
CA ASN A 15 -17.71 -15.58 -19.00
C ASN A 15 -17.19 -17.02 -19.05
N ALA A 16 -16.28 -17.34 -19.97
CA ALA A 16 -15.71 -18.68 -20.11
C ALA A 16 -14.62 -18.98 -19.09
N THR A 17 -13.78 -18.00 -18.75
CA THR A 17 -12.62 -18.19 -17.87
C THR A 17 -12.88 -17.73 -16.41
N GLY A 18 -13.99 -17.03 -16.16
CA GLY A 18 -14.30 -16.42 -14.86
C GLY A 18 -13.58 -15.09 -14.62
N PHE A 19 -12.36 -14.93 -15.13
CA PHE A 19 -11.51 -13.74 -14.96
C PHE A 19 -10.62 -13.51 -16.19
N ALA A 20 -10.36 -12.23 -16.54
CA ALA A 20 -9.37 -11.89 -17.57
C ALA A 20 -8.60 -10.63 -17.18
N THR A 21 -7.25 -10.63 -17.32
CA THR A 21 -6.42 -9.47 -17.04
C THR A 21 -6.41 -8.46 -18.19
N VAL A 22 -6.21 -7.19 -17.88
CA VAL A 22 -6.07 -6.14 -18.89
C VAL A 22 -4.89 -6.41 -19.82
N ASP A 23 -3.79 -6.96 -19.30
CA ASP A 23 -2.57 -7.23 -20.07
C ASP A 23 -2.77 -8.38 -21.06
N ASP A 24 -3.44 -9.47 -20.63
CA ASP A 24 -3.74 -10.60 -21.52
C ASP A 24 -4.69 -10.19 -22.64
N LEU A 25 -5.72 -9.43 -22.30
CA LEU A 25 -6.66 -8.87 -23.28
C LEU A 25 -5.95 -7.91 -24.25
N SER A 26 -5.06 -7.06 -23.76
CA SER A 26 -4.26 -6.14 -24.58
C SER A 26 -3.40 -6.90 -25.59
N LYS A 27 -2.68 -7.93 -25.15
CA LYS A 27 -1.87 -8.82 -26.01
C LYS A 27 -2.73 -9.56 -27.03
N ARG A 28 -3.84 -10.14 -26.57
CA ARG A 28 -4.73 -10.96 -27.42
C ARG A 28 -5.36 -10.14 -28.54
N PHE A 29 -5.80 -8.92 -28.26
CA PHE A 29 -6.47 -8.05 -29.24
C PHE A 29 -5.53 -7.10 -29.98
N GLY A 30 -4.25 -7.04 -29.63
CA GLY A 30 -3.27 -6.16 -30.25
C GLY A 30 -3.60 -4.68 -30.10
N VAL A 31 -4.20 -4.28 -28.97
CA VAL A 31 -4.56 -2.90 -28.66
C VAL A 31 -3.92 -2.43 -27.35
N SER A 32 -3.84 -1.11 -27.13
CA SER A 32 -3.26 -0.58 -25.90
C SER A 32 -4.08 -0.97 -24.66
N VAL A 33 -3.40 -1.08 -23.53
CA VAL A 33 -3.98 -1.28 -22.20
C VAL A 33 -5.11 -0.28 -21.90
N ASP A 34 -4.96 0.97 -22.33
CA ASP A 34 -5.99 2.01 -22.13
C ASP A 34 -7.25 1.75 -22.98
N SER A 35 -7.10 1.15 -24.17
CA SER A 35 -8.25 0.75 -24.97
C SER A 35 -9.03 -0.36 -24.28
N ILE A 36 -8.36 -1.36 -23.72
CA ILE A 36 -9.00 -2.42 -22.92
C ILE A 36 -9.67 -1.85 -21.69
N ARG A 37 -9.02 -0.97 -20.95
CA ARG A 37 -9.62 -0.30 -19.78
C ARG A 37 -10.90 0.45 -20.10
N LYS A 38 -10.96 1.12 -21.26
CA LYS A 38 -12.17 1.80 -21.76
C LYS A 38 -13.28 0.79 -22.09
N ASP A 39 -12.94 -0.31 -22.75
CA ASP A 39 -13.90 -1.37 -23.08
C ASP A 39 -14.47 -2.02 -21.81
N LEU A 40 -13.64 -2.37 -20.84
CA LEU A 40 -14.08 -2.93 -19.56
C LEU A 40 -14.96 -1.94 -18.77
N LYS A 41 -14.66 -0.63 -18.84
CA LYS A 41 -15.51 0.41 -18.22
C LYS A 41 -16.92 0.47 -18.83
N VAL A 42 -17.02 0.26 -20.13
CA VAL A 42 -18.34 0.18 -20.81
C VAL A 42 -19.09 -1.07 -20.39
N LEU A 43 -18.44 -2.26 -20.40
CA LEU A 43 -19.05 -3.52 -19.98
C LEU A 43 -19.51 -3.51 -18.53
N GLN A 44 -18.75 -2.85 -17.64
CA GLN A 44 -19.14 -2.65 -16.24
C GLN A 44 -20.38 -1.75 -16.12
N ARG A 45 -20.44 -0.65 -16.88
CA ARG A 45 -21.63 0.23 -16.89
C ARG A 45 -22.88 -0.46 -17.43
N GLU A 46 -22.70 -1.41 -18.35
CA GLU A 46 -23.76 -2.24 -18.88
C GLU A 46 -24.15 -3.39 -17.95
N GLY A 47 -23.52 -3.48 -16.75
CA GLY A 47 -23.81 -4.52 -15.77
C GLY A 47 -23.46 -5.92 -16.26
N LYS A 48 -22.43 -6.08 -17.13
CA LYS A 48 -22.08 -7.36 -17.74
C LYS A 48 -20.85 -8.04 -17.13
N ILE A 49 -20.02 -7.25 -16.44
CA ILE A 49 -18.81 -7.70 -15.74
C ILE A 49 -18.62 -6.89 -14.48
N LYS A 50 -17.88 -7.44 -13.50
CA LYS A 50 -17.29 -6.71 -12.38
C LYS A 50 -15.83 -6.39 -12.71
N ARG A 51 -15.41 -5.13 -12.52
CA ARG A 51 -14.00 -4.76 -12.66
C ARG A 51 -13.29 -4.90 -11.34
N GLU A 52 -12.07 -5.46 -11.41
CA GLU A 52 -11.13 -5.49 -10.31
C GLU A 52 -9.76 -4.97 -10.72
N TYR A 53 -8.86 -4.82 -9.74
CA TYR A 53 -7.51 -4.33 -9.98
C TYR A 53 -6.80 -5.24 -11.01
N GLY A 54 -6.50 -4.68 -12.18
CA GLY A 54 -5.82 -5.38 -13.27
C GLY A 54 -6.69 -6.18 -14.24
N GLY A 55 -8.03 -6.29 -14.04
CA GLY A 55 -8.86 -7.10 -14.92
C GLY A 55 -10.37 -6.97 -14.77
N ALA A 56 -11.09 -8.02 -15.18
CA ALA A 56 -12.53 -8.14 -15.09
C ALA A 56 -12.95 -9.55 -14.71
N LEU A 57 -14.00 -9.65 -13.89
CA LEU A 57 -14.63 -10.87 -13.42
C LEU A 57 -16.01 -11.05 -14.07
N ARG A 58 -16.42 -12.30 -14.25
CA ARG A 58 -17.77 -12.69 -14.65
C ARG A 58 -18.78 -12.31 -13.56
N LEU A 59 -19.96 -11.84 -13.95
CA LEU A 59 -21.11 -11.75 -13.05
C LEU A 59 -21.78 -13.12 -12.95
N GLU A 60 -21.94 -13.63 -11.75
CA GLU A 60 -22.74 -14.84 -11.51
C GLU A 60 -24.23 -14.53 -11.71
N PRO A 61 -25.00 -15.39 -12.42
CA PRO A 61 -26.43 -15.22 -12.50
C PRO A 61 -27.08 -15.53 -11.13
N GLU A 62 -28.01 -14.68 -10.68
CA GLU A 62 -28.85 -14.97 -9.52
C GLU A 62 -29.60 -16.30 -9.73
N SER A 63 -29.21 -17.33 -8.99
CA SER A 63 -29.87 -18.65 -8.98
C SER A 63 -30.92 -18.68 -7.87
N ALA A 64 -32.12 -19.15 -8.25
CA ALA A 64 -33.28 -19.34 -7.39
C ALA A 64 -32.98 -20.28 -6.19
N ALA A 65 -33.57 -19.94 -5.04
CA ALA A 65 -33.36 -20.53 -3.74
C ALA A 65 -33.77 -22.02 -3.64
N THR A 66 -32.87 -22.83 -3.05
CA THR A 66 -33.19 -24.06 -2.33
C THR A 66 -32.59 -23.97 -0.91
N PRO A 67 -33.22 -24.49 0.15
CA PRO A 67 -32.77 -24.24 1.53
C PRO A 67 -31.65 -25.15 1.96
N ASP A 68 -30.72 -24.60 2.54
CA ASP A 68 -29.42 -24.53 3.13
C ASP A 68 -28.67 -25.81 3.55
N PRO A 69 -27.36 -25.86 3.27
CA PRO A 69 -26.36 -25.94 4.32
C PRO A 69 -25.60 -24.59 4.41
N ALA A 70 -25.02 -24.27 5.56
CA ALA A 70 -24.42 -22.99 5.90
C ALA A 70 -23.68 -22.31 4.70
N PRO A 71 -23.86 -21.01 4.48
CA PRO A 71 -23.38 -20.35 3.27
C PRO A 71 -21.86 -20.47 3.17
N SER A 72 -21.41 -21.13 2.08
CA SER A 72 -20.01 -21.06 1.70
C SER A 72 -19.65 -19.56 1.48
N PRO A 73 -18.52 -19.08 1.99
CA PRO A 73 -18.18 -17.67 1.86
C PRO A 73 -18.12 -17.26 0.39
N THR A 74 -18.85 -16.19 0.05
CA THR A 74 -18.81 -15.62 -1.31
C THR A 74 -17.43 -14.99 -1.57
N LEU A 75 -17.01 -14.88 -2.83
CA LEU A 75 -15.75 -14.21 -3.16
C LEU A 75 -15.70 -12.78 -2.59
N GLU A 76 -16.82 -12.07 -2.57
CA GLU A 76 -16.92 -10.75 -1.94
C GLU A 76 -16.70 -10.78 -0.43
N SER A 77 -17.25 -11.79 0.27
CA SER A 77 -17.02 -11.94 1.72
C SER A 77 -15.56 -12.34 2.00
N ILE A 78 -14.97 -13.21 1.18
CA ILE A 78 -13.54 -13.58 1.31
C ILE A 78 -12.64 -12.35 1.11
N LEU A 79 -12.88 -11.56 0.05
CA LEU A 79 -12.11 -10.34 -0.24
C LEU A 79 -12.31 -9.27 0.84
N ALA A 80 -13.54 -9.11 1.33
CA ALA A 80 -13.83 -8.19 2.44
C ALA A 80 -13.16 -8.66 3.74
N ASP A 81 -13.13 -9.95 4.01
CA ASP A 81 -12.46 -10.53 5.17
C ASP A 81 -10.94 -10.39 5.06
N ASP A 82 -10.37 -10.56 3.86
CA ASP A 82 -8.94 -10.38 3.61
C ASP A 82 -8.54 -8.90 3.75
N GLU A 83 -9.33 -7.95 3.23
CA GLU A 83 -9.08 -6.52 3.42
C GLU A 83 -9.23 -6.11 4.90
N ALA A 84 -10.22 -6.62 5.60
CA ALA A 84 -10.40 -6.38 7.03
C ALA A 84 -9.25 -6.94 7.86
N ARG A 85 -8.72 -8.12 7.49
CA ARG A 85 -7.55 -8.72 8.14
C ARG A 85 -6.28 -7.92 7.87
N ALA A 86 -6.06 -7.49 6.63
CA ALA A 86 -4.96 -6.63 6.26
C ALA A 86 -5.01 -5.28 7.01
N ASP A 87 -6.20 -4.70 7.16
CA ASP A 87 -6.37 -3.47 7.93
C ASP A 87 -6.16 -3.69 9.43
N ALA A 88 -6.53 -4.83 9.98
CA ALA A 88 -6.21 -5.19 11.37
C ALA A 88 -4.70 -5.29 11.59
N GLY A 89 -3.97 -5.94 10.68
CA GLY A 89 -2.51 -6.01 10.72
C GLY A 89 -1.86 -4.62 10.66
N ARG A 90 -2.29 -3.77 9.74
CA ARG A 90 -1.79 -2.39 9.63
C ARG A 90 -2.03 -1.56 10.89
N ARG A 91 -3.21 -1.73 11.54
CA ARG A 91 -3.51 -1.07 12.82
C ARG A 91 -2.64 -1.58 13.96
N ALA A 92 -2.36 -2.89 14.02
CA ALA A 92 -1.46 -3.48 15.00
C ALA A 92 -0.04 -2.92 14.84
N VAL A 93 0.48 -2.88 13.60
CA VAL A 93 1.79 -2.27 13.28
C VAL A 93 1.83 -0.79 13.66
N ALA A 94 0.77 -0.03 13.36
CA ALA A 94 0.67 1.39 13.75
C ALA A 94 0.65 1.58 15.27
N ALA A 95 -0.11 0.74 16.00
CA ALA A 95 -0.16 0.76 17.46
C ALA A 95 1.22 0.45 18.08
N ARG A 96 1.94 -0.52 17.50
CA ARG A 96 3.29 -0.84 17.93
C ARG A 96 4.26 0.31 17.64
N ALA A 97 4.15 0.94 16.46
CA ALA A 97 4.96 2.09 16.09
C ALA A 97 4.73 3.31 16.99
N TRP A 98 3.48 3.53 17.46
CA TRP A 98 3.15 4.60 18.40
C TRP A 98 3.95 4.54 19.71
N LEU A 99 4.32 3.34 20.17
CA LEU A 99 5.12 3.16 21.39
C LEU A 99 6.56 3.64 21.20
N GLU A 100 7.04 3.74 19.97
CA GLU A 100 8.39 4.24 19.66
C GLU A 100 8.45 5.78 19.61
N ILE A 101 7.33 6.49 19.63
CA ILE A 101 7.29 7.95 19.53
C ILE A 101 7.34 8.55 20.94
N ASN A 102 8.21 9.53 21.15
CA ASN A 102 8.33 10.28 22.41
C ASN A 102 7.83 11.71 22.26
N ASP A 103 7.44 12.34 23.39
CA ASP A 103 7.13 13.78 23.42
C ASP A 103 8.35 14.59 22.97
N GLY A 104 8.14 15.55 22.08
CA GLY A 104 9.19 16.41 21.52
C GLY A 104 9.92 15.83 20.30
N ASP A 105 9.58 14.64 19.82
CA ASP A 105 10.19 14.07 18.62
C ASP A 105 9.89 14.90 17.36
N ALA A 106 10.90 15.00 16.49
CA ALA A 106 10.75 15.41 15.09
C ALA A 106 10.76 14.14 14.21
N ILE A 107 9.60 13.78 13.68
CA ILE A 107 9.41 12.52 12.98
C ILE A 107 9.02 12.72 11.52
N PHE A 108 9.31 11.70 10.71
CA PHE A 108 8.81 11.60 9.35
C PHE A 108 7.81 10.43 9.24
N LEU A 109 6.67 10.67 8.60
CA LEU A 109 5.71 9.65 8.22
C LEU A 109 5.66 9.54 6.70
N GLY A 110 6.14 8.41 6.16
CA GLY A 110 6.12 8.12 4.73
C GLY A 110 4.73 7.72 4.22
N VAL A 111 4.61 7.61 2.91
CA VAL A 111 3.35 7.21 2.26
C VAL A 111 3.05 5.74 2.55
N SER A 112 2.05 5.48 3.40
CA SER A 112 1.49 4.15 3.62
C SER A 112 0.15 4.19 4.36
N ARG A 113 -0.72 3.20 4.16
CA ARG A 113 -1.94 3.04 4.97
C ARG A 113 -1.63 2.87 6.46
N THR A 114 -0.55 2.18 6.80
CA THR A 114 -0.10 2.03 8.19
C THR A 114 0.23 3.37 8.83
N ASN A 115 0.91 4.27 8.10
CA ASN A 115 1.18 5.62 8.59
C ASN A 115 -0.08 6.49 8.69
N ALA A 116 -1.10 6.26 7.89
CA ALA A 116 -2.40 6.91 8.07
C ALA A 116 -3.03 6.49 9.41
N TYR A 117 -2.97 5.20 9.80
CA TYR A 117 -3.42 4.74 11.12
C TYR A 117 -2.54 5.27 12.26
N LEU A 118 -1.22 5.36 12.05
CA LEU A 118 -0.33 5.98 13.03
C LEU A 118 -0.65 7.47 13.22
N ALA A 119 -1.01 8.18 12.15
CA ALA A 119 -1.47 9.57 12.21
C ALA A 119 -2.78 9.73 13.00
N ASP A 120 -3.71 8.77 12.92
CA ASP A 120 -4.91 8.76 13.76
C ASP A 120 -4.55 8.65 15.25
N LEU A 121 -3.59 7.79 15.61
CA LEU A 121 -3.12 7.68 16.99
C LEU A 121 -2.41 8.93 17.47
N ILE A 122 -1.61 9.57 16.61
CA ILE A 122 -0.96 10.87 16.90
C ILE A 122 -2.02 11.97 17.09
N ALA A 123 -3.03 12.01 16.22
CA ALA A 123 -4.09 13.01 16.30
C ALA A 123 -4.92 12.90 17.58
N ALA A 124 -5.15 11.67 18.05
CA ALA A 124 -5.85 11.40 19.31
C ALA A 124 -4.94 11.53 20.55
N GLY A 125 -3.62 11.55 20.36
CA GLY A 125 -2.64 11.59 21.43
C GLY A 125 -2.39 12.97 22.01
N ASP A 126 -1.52 13.02 23.01
CA ASP A 126 -1.19 14.24 23.72
C ASP A 126 0.28 14.68 23.58
N LYS A 127 1.08 13.95 22.84
CA LYS A 127 2.50 14.25 22.61
C LYS A 127 2.67 15.48 21.72
N ARG A 128 3.64 16.31 22.05
CA ARG A 128 4.06 17.45 21.21
C ARG A 128 5.04 16.93 20.17
N LEU A 129 4.72 17.08 18.90
CA LEU A 129 5.49 16.51 17.81
C LEU A 129 5.70 17.52 16.68
N ILE A 130 6.82 17.40 15.98
CA ILE A 130 6.99 17.93 14.64
C ILE A 130 6.87 16.74 13.69
N VAL A 131 5.85 16.73 12.85
CA VAL A 131 5.59 15.65 11.91
C VAL A 131 5.78 16.16 10.49
N THR A 132 6.81 15.68 9.82
CA THR A 132 6.99 15.90 8.38
C THR A 132 6.40 14.72 7.63
N THR A 133 5.70 14.97 6.54
CA THR A 133 5.14 13.93 5.69
C THR A 133 5.02 14.36 4.24
N ASN A 134 5.11 13.39 3.35
CA ASN A 134 4.78 13.54 1.94
C ASN A 134 3.39 12.96 1.59
N MET A 135 2.55 12.61 2.58
CA MET A 135 1.23 12.02 2.38
C MET A 135 0.11 12.97 2.76
N ILE A 136 -0.84 13.22 1.84
CA ILE A 136 -1.96 14.14 2.06
C ILE A 136 -2.88 13.65 3.19
N ASP A 137 -3.17 12.36 3.23
CA ASP A 137 -4.06 11.77 4.25
C ASP A 137 -3.50 11.97 5.68
N VAL A 138 -2.18 11.91 5.86
CA VAL A 138 -1.53 12.17 7.14
C VAL A 138 -1.74 13.63 7.55
N LEU A 139 -1.54 14.58 6.63
CA LEU A 139 -1.75 16.00 6.91
C LEU A 139 -3.19 16.30 7.34
N GLN A 140 -4.17 15.72 6.62
CA GLN A 140 -5.59 15.91 6.93
C GLN A 140 -5.95 15.40 8.33
N ARG A 141 -5.39 14.24 8.74
CA ARG A 141 -5.63 13.64 10.06
C ARG A 141 -5.02 14.47 11.18
N LEU A 142 -3.86 15.07 10.95
CA LEU A 142 -3.12 15.85 11.96
C LEU A 142 -3.62 17.31 12.11
N ALA A 143 -4.33 17.85 11.13
CA ALA A 143 -4.70 19.27 11.05
C ALA A 143 -5.48 19.81 12.26
N GLY A 144 -6.14 18.94 13.03
CA GLY A 144 -6.94 19.33 14.21
C GLY A 144 -6.19 19.28 15.55
N ASN A 145 -4.96 18.76 15.62
CA ASN A 145 -4.23 18.62 16.88
C ASN A 145 -3.27 19.79 17.10
N PRO A 146 -3.54 20.67 18.10
CA PRO A 146 -2.71 21.86 18.35
C PRO A 146 -1.31 21.53 18.91
N LYS A 147 -1.05 20.29 19.34
CA LYS A 147 0.25 19.83 19.85
C LYS A 147 1.16 19.33 18.73
N VAL A 148 0.65 19.18 17.52
CA VAL A 148 1.39 18.70 16.37
C VAL A 148 1.66 19.83 15.39
N THR A 149 2.94 20.08 15.12
CA THR A 149 3.34 20.92 13.99
C THR A 149 3.52 20.01 12.78
N ALA A 150 2.59 20.07 11.83
CA ALA A 150 2.65 19.26 10.60
C ALA A 150 3.35 20.04 9.47
N LEU A 151 4.34 19.44 8.85
CA LEU A 151 5.09 19.97 7.70
C LEU A 151 4.84 19.10 6.47
N ALA A 152 4.31 19.69 5.39
CA ALA A 152 4.14 19.05 4.10
C ALA A 152 5.38 19.25 3.23
N THR A 153 5.84 18.19 2.55
CA THR A 153 6.98 18.30 1.63
C THR A 153 6.63 19.03 0.32
N GLY A 154 5.37 18.97 -0.11
CA GLY A 154 5.03 19.39 -1.47
C GLY A 154 5.72 18.56 -2.54
N GLY A 155 5.63 18.97 -3.81
CA GLY A 155 6.19 18.27 -4.95
C GLY A 155 5.14 17.84 -5.97
N TYR A 156 5.44 16.83 -6.79
CA TYR A 156 4.49 16.26 -7.74
C TYR A 156 3.56 15.28 -7.02
N LEU A 157 2.26 15.40 -7.24
CA LEU A 157 1.28 14.49 -6.66
C LEU A 157 1.31 13.13 -7.39
N ASN A 158 1.69 12.09 -6.68
CA ASN A 158 1.42 10.71 -7.07
C ASN A 158 -0.01 10.34 -6.65
N VAL A 159 -0.93 10.35 -7.61
CA VAL A 159 -2.37 10.12 -7.38
C VAL A 159 -2.65 8.70 -6.87
N LEU A 160 -1.81 7.70 -7.22
CA LEU A 160 -2.00 6.31 -6.79
C LEU A 160 -1.81 6.15 -5.30
N ASN A 161 -0.84 6.87 -4.74
CA ASN A 161 -0.43 6.75 -3.34
C ASN A 161 -0.91 7.95 -2.49
N ASN A 162 -1.59 8.94 -3.09
CA ASN A 162 -2.00 10.20 -2.47
C ASN A 162 -0.84 10.90 -1.73
N GLY A 163 0.32 10.91 -2.38
CA GLY A 163 1.57 11.41 -1.82
C GLY A 163 2.38 12.27 -2.78
N PHE A 164 3.27 13.07 -2.23
CA PHE A 164 4.17 13.92 -2.99
C PHE A 164 5.49 13.24 -3.30
N THR A 165 6.00 13.42 -4.51
CA THR A 165 7.29 12.91 -4.99
C THR A 165 8.02 13.95 -5.84
N GLY A 166 9.20 13.59 -6.33
CA GLY A 166 9.98 14.37 -7.26
C GLY A 166 10.99 15.32 -6.62
N PRO A 167 11.74 16.08 -7.46
CA PRO A 167 12.90 16.87 -6.99
C PRO A 167 12.55 17.92 -5.93
N ALA A 168 11.39 18.59 -6.03
CA ALA A 168 10.98 19.59 -5.06
C ALA A 168 10.71 18.97 -3.68
N CYS A 169 10.12 17.76 -3.64
CA CYS A 169 9.94 16.99 -2.41
C CYS A 169 11.29 16.65 -1.77
N ILE A 170 12.24 16.14 -2.56
CA ILE A 170 13.59 15.77 -2.10
C ILE A 170 14.34 17.01 -1.60
N SER A 171 14.33 18.12 -2.35
CA SER A 171 15.04 19.35 -1.96
C SER A 171 14.53 19.94 -0.65
N LEU A 172 13.24 19.81 -0.32
CA LEU A 172 12.71 20.21 0.97
C LEU A 172 13.18 19.30 2.10
N LEU A 173 13.27 17.99 1.82
CA LEU A 173 13.72 16.99 2.80
C LEU A 173 15.21 17.05 3.09
N GLU A 174 16.02 17.43 2.10
CA GLU A 174 17.49 17.38 2.17
C GLU A 174 18.10 18.05 3.42
N PRO A 175 17.67 19.28 3.85
CA PRO A 175 18.20 19.92 5.04
C PRO A 175 17.56 19.46 6.36
N LEU A 176 16.51 18.63 6.32
CA LEU A 176 15.77 18.23 7.52
C LEU A 176 16.39 16.98 8.15
N LEU A 177 16.50 16.99 9.49
CA LEU A 177 16.93 15.82 10.26
C LEU A 177 15.76 15.33 11.11
N PHE A 178 15.59 14.02 11.16
CA PHE A 178 14.53 13.37 11.91
C PHE A 178 15.09 12.58 13.09
N SER A 179 14.49 12.70 14.26
CA SER A 179 14.77 11.77 15.35
C SER A 179 14.33 10.34 14.96
N LYS A 180 13.19 10.23 14.29
CA LYS A 180 12.63 8.95 13.85
C LYS A 180 11.95 9.08 12.49
N ALA A 181 12.09 8.07 11.65
CA ALA A 181 11.32 7.92 10.43
C ALA A 181 10.53 6.61 10.45
N PHE A 182 9.28 6.70 10.05
CA PHE A 182 8.37 5.56 9.89
C PHE A 182 8.05 5.40 8.42
N LEU A 183 8.67 4.41 7.77
CA LEU A 183 8.61 4.22 6.34
C LEU A 183 7.81 2.96 6.02
N GLY A 184 6.88 3.06 5.09
CA GLY A 184 6.13 1.94 4.58
C GLY A 184 6.88 1.23 3.46
N THR A 185 6.28 0.15 2.96
CA THR A 185 6.77 -0.57 1.79
C THR A 185 5.61 -1.15 0.98
N CYS A 186 5.78 -1.27 -0.33
CA CYS A 186 4.83 -2.04 -1.13
C CYS A 186 5.06 -3.55 -0.99
N GLY A 187 6.28 -3.99 -0.68
CA GLY A 187 6.63 -5.39 -0.48
C GLY A 187 8.06 -5.57 0.01
N ILE A 188 8.38 -6.77 0.51
CA ILE A 188 9.70 -7.15 1.00
C ILE A 188 10.07 -8.49 0.37
N ASP A 189 11.15 -8.51 -0.40
CA ASP A 189 11.76 -9.75 -0.87
C ASP A 189 12.76 -10.27 0.18
N LEU A 190 12.35 -11.26 0.93
CA LEU A 190 13.17 -11.88 1.97
C LEU A 190 14.40 -12.60 1.41
N GLY A 191 14.34 -13.12 0.17
CA GLY A 191 15.45 -13.82 -0.47
C GLY A 191 16.64 -12.92 -0.76
N THR A 192 16.38 -11.66 -1.10
CA THR A 192 17.40 -10.64 -1.38
C THR A 192 17.48 -9.55 -0.31
N SER A 193 16.67 -9.65 0.73
CA SER A 193 16.49 -8.63 1.79
C SER A 193 16.13 -7.25 1.24
N ALA A 194 15.47 -7.20 0.07
CA ALA A 194 15.13 -5.96 -0.61
C ALA A 194 13.81 -5.37 -0.08
N VAL A 195 13.83 -4.07 0.23
CA VAL A 195 12.64 -3.26 0.52
C VAL A 195 12.20 -2.56 -0.75
N LEU A 196 10.91 -2.70 -1.09
CA LEU A 196 10.38 -2.34 -2.39
C LEU A 196 9.46 -1.12 -2.32
N ALA A 197 9.54 -0.25 -3.31
CA ALA A 197 8.60 0.84 -3.57
C ALA A 197 7.81 0.58 -4.86
N THR A 198 6.64 1.20 -4.98
CA THR A 198 5.79 1.09 -6.17
C THR A 198 6.45 1.73 -7.39
N THR A 199 7.12 2.87 -7.18
CA THR A 199 7.87 3.60 -8.23
C THR A 199 9.26 3.97 -7.76
N THR A 200 10.15 4.25 -8.72
CA THR A 200 11.50 4.75 -8.42
C THR A 200 11.49 6.11 -7.74
N ASP A 201 10.48 6.95 -8.02
CA ASP A 201 10.39 8.29 -7.43
C ASP A 201 9.90 8.23 -5.98
N ASP A 202 9.00 7.31 -5.64
CA ASP A 202 8.65 7.02 -4.25
C ASP A 202 9.89 6.55 -3.47
N GLY A 203 10.63 5.57 -4.03
CA GLY A 203 11.84 5.05 -3.41
C GLY A 203 12.94 6.10 -3.18
N LYS A 204 13.08 7.10 -4.06
CA LYS A 204 14.05 8.20 -3.87
C LYS A 204 13.68 9.11 -2.71
N VAL A 205 12.39 9.37 -2.49
CA VAL A 205 11.92 10.15 -1.32
C VAL A 205 12.24 9.40 -0.05
N ASP A 206 11.90 8.11 0.01
CA ASP A 206 12.14 7.27 1.18
C ASP A 206 13.65 7.10 1.46
N ASP A 207 14.50 6.95 0.43
CA ASP A 207 15.97 6.90 0.55
C ASP A 207 16.53 8.21 1.13
N GLN A 208 16.02 9.37 0.72
CA GLN A 208 16.45 10.65 1.29
C GLN A 208 16.08 10.75 2.78
N VAL A 209 14.90 10.32 3.16
CA VAL A 209 14.46 10.30 4.56
C VAL A 209 15.28 9.31 5.38
N LEU A 210 15.58 8.14 4.82
CA LEU A 210 16.40 7.12 5.48
C LEU A 210 17.78 7.66 5.86
N LYS A 211 18.40 8.48 4.98
CA LYS A 211 19.69 9.13 5.24
C LYS A 211 19.61 10.17 6.36
N ASN A 212 18.46 10.83 6.51
CA ASN A 212 18.27 11.96 7.40
C ASN A 212 17.70 11.57 8.77
N ALA A 213 17.38 10.29 8.99
CA ALA A 213 16.77 9.82 10.23
C ALA A 213 17.79 9.11 11.15
N SER A 214 17.74 9.44 12.45
CA SER A 214 18.53 8.76 13.47
C SER A 214 18.03 7.35 13.76
N TYR A 215 16.72 7.18 13.92
CA TYR A 215 16.05 5.88 14.04
C TYR A 215 15.11 5.67 12.85
N ARG A 216 15.23 4.52 12.22
CA ARG A 216 14.58 4.17 10.96
C ARG A 216 13.72 2.93 11.15
N PHE A 217 12.40 3.09 11.15
CA PHE A 217 11.44 2.01 11.35
C PHE A 217 10.78 1.65 10.03
N LEU A 218 10.90 0.38 9.62
CA LEU A 218 10.17 -0.18 8.50
C LEU A 218 8.84 -0.73 9.00
N LEU A 219 7.72 -0.19 8.49
CA LEU A 219 6.38 -0.64 8.84
C LEU A 219 5.89 -1.62 7.77
N ALA A 220 5.74 -2.88 8.15
CA ALA A 220 5.34 -3.94 7.22
C ALA A 220 4.30 -4.86 7.86
N ASP A 221 3.05 -4.79 7.42
CA ASP A 221 2.05 -5.80 7.75
C ASP A 221 2.41 -7.16 7.12
N HIS A 222 1.79 -8.25 7.62
CA HIS A 222 2.10 -9.61 7.20
C HIS A 222 1.97 -9.85 5.69
N GLU A 223 1.15 -9.10 4.96
CA GLU A 223 0.98 -9.23 3.51
C GLU A 223 2.22 -8.80 2.72
N LYS A 224 3.04 -7.88 3.28
CA LYS A 224 4.20 -7.31 2.59
C LYS A 224 5.29 -8.32 2.28
N PHE A 225 5.32 -9.44 2.97
CA PHE A 225 6.31 -10.50 2.78
C PHE A 225 5.96 -11.49 1.65
N SER A 226 4.77 -11.37 1.06
CA SER A 226 4.34 -12.16 -0.12
C SER A 226 4.47 -11.39 -1.44
N ILE A 227 4.91 -10.12 -1.42
CA ILE A 227 5.04 -9.25 -2.59
C ILE A 227 6.52 -9.15 -2.97
N HIS A 228 6.87 -9.68 -4.16
CA HIS A 228 8.26 -9.78 -4.62
C HIS A 228 8.58 -8.92 -5.85
N SER A 229 7.65 -8.03 -6.26
CA SER A 229 7.81 -7.17 -7.43
C SER A 229 7.70 -5.70 -7.07
N GLY A 230 8.63 -4.89 -7.57
CA GLY A 230 8.69 -3.46 -7.30
C GLY A 230 10.08 -2.90 -7.57
N CYS A 231 10.27 -1.62 -7.24
CA CYS A 231 11.56 -0.97 -7.32
C CYS A 231 12.29 -1.11 -5.99
N ARG A 232 13.42 -1.81 -5.96
CA ARG A 232 14.27 -1.85 -4.76
C ARG A 232 14.82 -0.45 -4.48
N TRP A 233 14.67 0.02 -3.23
CA TRP A 233 15.21 1.30 -2.79
C TRP A 233 16.04 1.20 -1.51
N ALA A 234 15.86 0.15 -0.71
CA ALA A 234 16.62 -0.10 0.50
C ALA A 234 16.83 -1.60 0.74
N SER A 235 17.58 -1.93 1.77
CA SER A 235 17.71 -3.27 2.34
C SER A 235 17.12 -3.30 3.75
N ILE A 236 16.65 -4.45 4.22
CA ILE A 236 16.16 -4.61 5.60
C ILE A 236 17.22 -4.14 6.61
N SER A 237 18.51 -4.41 6.35
CA SER A 237 19.63 -4.00 7.20
C SER A 237 19.85 -2.49 7.33
N ASP A 238 19.21 -1.67 6.47
CA ASP A 238 19.32 -0.21 6.55
C ASP A 238 18.42 0.39 7.64
N PHE A 239 17.53 -0.44 8.21
CA PHE A 239 16.57 -0.03 9.25
C PHE A 239 17.06 -0.37 10.66
N THR A 240 16.68 0.48 11.62
CA THR A 240 16.89 0.25 13.04
C THR A 240 16.07 -0.93 13.54
N ALA A 241 14.84 -1.06 13.04
CA ALA A 241 13.97 -2.19 13.31
C ALA A 241 12.88 -2.32 12.23
N VAL A 242 12.35 -3.54 12.08
CA VAL A 242 11.11 -3.82 11.35
C VAL A 242 9.97 -3.96 12.34
N ILE A 243 8.89 -3.21 12.15
CA ILE A 243 7.66 -3.32 12.93
C ILE A 243 6.64 -4.10 12.10
N THR A 244 6.19 -5.24 12.62
CA THR A 244 5.29 -6.15 11.87
C THR A 244 4.32 -6.87 12.81
N ASP A 245 3.16 -7.24 12.27
CA ASP A 245 2.19 -8.14 12.89
C ASP A 245 2.39 -9.61 12.48
N SER A 246 3.40 -9.89 11.64
CA SER A 246 3.66 -11.26 11.19
C SER A 246 4.10 -12.15 12.32
N THR A 247 3.46 -13.33 12.43
CA THR A 247 3.83 -14.41 13.35
C THR A 247 4.51 -15.59 12.66
N ASP A 248 4.76 -15.48 11.33
CA ASP A 248 5.43 -16.53 10.56
C ASP A 248 6.90 -16.67 11.01
N PRO A 249 7.29 -17.82 11.56
CA PRO A 249 8.68 -18.04 11.99
C PRO A 249 9.72 -17.94 10.87
N ASN A 250 9.32 -18.16 9.59
CA ASN A 250 10.24 -18.03 8.46
C ASN A 250 10.51 -16.55 8.17
N VAL A 251 9.47 -15.71 8.20
CA VAL A 251 9.59 -14.26 8.05
C VAL A 251 10.48 -13.69 9.16
N LEU A 252 10.17 -14.01 10.42
CA LEU A 252 10.91 -13.49 11.57
C LEU A 252 12.39 -13.91 11.55
N ARG A 253 12.69 -15.16 11.18
CA ARG A 253 14.06 -15.65 11.03
C ARG A 253 14.80 -14.97 9.89
N ALA A 254 14.14 -14.76 8.75
CA ALA A 254 14.76 -14.09 7.61
C ALA A 254 15.13 -12.64 7.94
N ILE A 255 14.26 -11.90 8.64
CA ILE A 255 14.56 -10.53 9.10
C ILE A 255 15.71 -10.57 10.11
N ALA A 256 15.65 -11.44 11.12
CA ALA A 256 16.70 -11.55 12.13
C ALA A 256 18.06 -11.92 11.55
N ALA A 257 18.10 -12.70 10.47
CA ALA A 257 19.33 -13.06 9.76
C ALA A 257 20.04 -11.84 9.12
N THR A 258 19.33 -10.73 8.87
CA THR A 258 19.93 -9.45 8.41
C THR A 258 20.58 -8.66 9.54
N GLY A 259 20.44 -9.08 10.79
CA GLY A 259 20.87 -8.33 11.97
C GLY A 259 19.89 -7.25 12.43
N THR A 260 18.73 -7.11 11.77
CA THR A 260 17.72 -6.08 12.07
C THR A 260 16.72 -6.63 13.11
N PRO A 261 16.50 -5.92 14.25
CA PRO A 261 15.49 -6.27 15.23
C PRO A 261 14.07 -6.27 14.65
N VAL A 262 13.22 -7.18 15.17
CA VAL A 262 11.78 -7.21 14.87
C VAL A 262 11.03 -6.76 16.12
N LEU A 263 10.07 -5.85 15.92
CA LEU A 263 9.14 -5.35 16.92
C LEU A 263 7.71 -5.78 16.53
N CYS A 264 7.04 -6.54 17.39
CA CYS A 264 5.66 -7.02 17.22
C CYS A 264 4.73 -6.36 18.23
#